data_28c7a86a20d0e2bd5898901b89c77404
#
_entry.id   28c7a86a20d0e2bd5898901b89c77404
#
_cell.length_a   1.000
_cell.length_b   1.000
_cell.length_c   1.000
_cell.angle_alpha   90.00
_cell.angle_beta   90.00
_cell.angle_gamma   90.00
#
_symmetry.space_group_name_H-M   'P 1'
#
loop_
_entity.id
_entity.type
_entity.pdbx_description
1 polymer ?
#
loop_
_entity_poly.entity_id
_entity_poly.type
_entity_poly.pdbx_seq_one_letter_code
_entity_poly.pdbx_strand_id
1 'polypeptide(L)'
;ASLTNEPHYEGEPILAVAAVDEQTASAAIELIVLDLEPLEFVLDPLDSLRPGGPNARTMQTEEGTTVGVNTTLGREMGEIKWTDADVAGLAPGEIPMEAPAGAEWEYGDLAAGFAEADVIIEENSYFQSLSHQPLESRTTMAYWEGGKLFVYPSVQSTARAVGPMARYAGIEPSDVVLINEFTGGGFGSKISGYPQAQIPILLSKKIGKPVMMRVTRRDETMFGKARPGVQARIKLGMRRDGRITAMEIHAIGDGGPYGRS
;
A
#
# COMPACT_ATOMS: atom_id res chain seq x y z
N ALA A 1 -6.00 11.34 6.64
CA ALA A 1 -5.51 12.59 6.01
C ALA A 1 -4.52 12.23 4.92
N SER A 2 -4.38 13.08 3.89
CA SER A 2 -3.38 12.90 2.82
C SER A 2 -2.06 13.59 3.13
N LEU A 3 -1.99 14.31 4.23
CA LEU A 3 -0.78 14.92 4.78
C LEU A 3 -0.58 14.40 6.20
N THR A 4 0.67 14.14 6.58
CA THR A 4 1.03 13.63 7.90
C THR A 4 2.24 14.38 8.46
N ASN A 5 2.32 14.51 9.78
CA ASN A 5 3.50 14.97 10.49
C ASN A 5 4.40 13.80 10.97
N GLU A 6 3.99 12.58 10.68
CA GLU A 6 4.73 11.35 10.98
C GLU A 6 4.79 10.48 9.71
N PRO A 7 5.70 10.82 8.76
CA PRO A 7 5.83 10.08 7.51
C PRO A 7 6.41 8.68 7.77
N HIS A 8 5.81 7.66 7.13
CA HIS A 8 6.17 6.27 7.31
C HIS A 8 7.10 5.74 6.22
N TYR A 9 7.28 6.50 5.14
CA TYR A 9 8.15 6.14 4.03
C TYR A 9 8.61 7.40 3.29
N GLU A 10 9.71 7.30 2.55
CA GLU A 10 10.19 8.38 1.71
C GLU A 10 9.20 8.72 0.61
N GLY A 11 8.79 10.00 0.52
CA GLY A 11 7.81 10.50 -0.44
C GLY A 11 6.38 10.60 0.11
N GLU A 12 6.11 10.19 1.36
CA GLU A 12 4.80 10.43 1.96
C GLU A 12 4.57 11.93 2.16
N PRO A 13 3.42 12.49 1.70
CA PRO A 13 3.19 13.92 1.76
C PRO A 13 3.07 14.46 3.19
N ILE A 14 3.90 15.44 3.53
CA ILE A 14 3.90 16.11 4.85
C ILE A 14 3.12 17.42 4.79
N LEU A 15 3.34 18.20 3.74
CA LEU A 15 2.70 19.50 3.54
C LEU A 15 2.45 19.77 2.06
N ALA A 16 1.64 20.80 1.78
CA ALA A 16 1.37 21.22 0.42
C ALA A 16 1.28 22.75 0.33
N VAL A 17 1.79 23.28 -0.77
CA VAL A 17 1.77 24.71 -1.09
C VAL A 17 0.99 24.95 -2.37
N ALA A 18 0.13 25.98 -2.38
CA ALA A 18 -0.50 26.49 -3.58
C ALA A 18 0.04 27.89 -3.90
N ALA A 19 0.44 28.12 -5.14
CA ALA A 19 0.93 29.38 -5.64
C ALA A 19 0.28 29.73 -7.00
N VAL A 20 0.69 30.83 -7.59
CA VAL A 20 0.16 31.29 -8.88
C VAL A 20 0.58 30.39 -10.04
N ASP A 21 1.71 29.69 -9.90
CA ASP A 21 2.23 28.70 -10.82
C ASP A 21 3.08 27.63 -10.08
N GLU A 22 3.46 26.59 -10.82
CA GLU A 22 4.22 25.44 -10.29
C GLU A 22 5.65 25.85 -9.85
N GLN A 23 6.28 26.76 -10.58
CA GLN A 23 7.62 27.22 -10.27
C GLN A 23 7.67 27.98 -8.93
N THR A 24 6.72 28.88 -8.71
CA THR A 24 6.56 29.61 -7.45
C THR A 24 6.25 28.67 -6.29
N ALA A 25 5.39 27.67 -6.51
CA ALA A 25 5.10 26.67 -5.48
C ALA A 25 6.34 25.85 -5.12
N SER A 26 7.14 25.42 -6.12
CA SER A 26 8.38 24.68 -5.90
C SER A 26 9.40 25.50 -5.12
N ALA A 27 9.60 26.76 -5.53
CA ALA A 27 10.51 27.68 -4.82
C ALA A 27 10.09 27.90 -3.35
N ALA A 28 8.78 27.99 -3.11
CA ALA A 28 8.29 28.11 -1.74
C ALA A 28 8.52 26.84 -0.89
N ILE A 29 8.41 25.67 -1.49
CA ILE A 29 8.70 24.38 -0.81
C ILE A 29 10.18 24.30 -0.42
N GLU A 30 11.10 24.74 -1.27
CA GLU A 30 12.53 24.74 -0.98
C GLU A 30 12.93 25.61 0.21
N LEU A 31 12.10 26.58 0.59
CA LEU A 31 12.32 27.45 1.75
C LEU A 31 11.80 26.82 3.06
N ILE A 32 11.07 25.72 2.99
CA ILE A 32 10.51 25.07 4.17
C ILE A 32 11.56 24.18 4.82
N VAL A 33 11.83 24.43 6.08
CA VAL A 33 12.71 23.59 6.90
C VAL A 33 11.85 22.55 7.61
N LEU A 34 12.16 21.29 7.42
CA LEU A 34 11.57 20.17 8.15
C LEU A 34 12.58 19.68 9.20
N ASP A 35 12.11 19.59 10.44
CA ASP A 35 12.85 18.97 11.53
C ASP A 35 12.17 17.64 11.85
N LEU A 36 12.80 16.54 11.46
CA LEU A 36 12.29 15.17 11.58
C LEU A 36 13.26 14.33 12.41
N GLU A 37 12.74 13.66 13.40
CA GLU A 37 13.45 12.66 14.18
C GLU A 37 13.22 11.27 13.56
N PRO A 38 14.28 10.59 13.06
CA PRO A 38 14.14 9.23 12.53
C PRO A 38 13.75 8.26 13.65
N LEU A 39 12.69 7.50 13.45
CA LEU A 39 12.27 6.40 14.32
C LEU A 39 12.78 5.06 13.78
N GLU A 40 12.75 4.03 14.61
CA GLU A 40 13.05 2.67 14.17
C GLU A 40 12.07 2.25 13.06
N PHE A 41 12.60 1.56 12.05
CA PHE A 41 11.81 1.07 10.93
C PHE A 41 12.28 -0.32 10.50
N VAL A 42 11.42 -1.04 9.81
CA VAL A 42 11.69 -2.36 9.25
C VAL A 42 11.43 -2.35 7.75
N LEU A 43 12.34 -2.90 6.98
CA LEU A 43 12.24 -2.97 5.51
C LEU A 43 11.91 -4.39 5.03
N ASP A 44 12.42 -5.41 5.71
CA ASP A 44 12.13 -6.81 5.37
C ASP A 44 10.97 -7.33 6.23
N PRO A 45 9.85 -7.77 5.62
CA PRO A 45 8.74 -8.33 6.37
C PRO A 45 9.13 -9.58 7.20
N LEU A 46 10.15 -10.32 6.79
CA LEU A 46 10.65 -11.46 7.58
C LEU A 46 11.26 -11.02 8.91
N ASP A 47 11.95 -9.89 8.94
CA ASP A 47 12.50 -9.34 10.19
C ASP A 47 11.39 -8.98 11.18
N SER A 48 10.25 -8.48 10.66
CA SER A 48 9.07 -8.20 11.48
C SER A 48 8.44 -9.48 12.06
N LEU A 49 8.45 -10.58 11.32
CA LEU A 49 7.82 -11.84 11.75
C LEU A 49 8.68 -12.66 12.72
N ARG A 50 9.99 -12.48 12.72
CA ARG A 50 10.92 -13.23 13.58
C ARG A 50 10.68 -12.97 15.06
N PRO A 51 11.06 -13.92 15.96
CA PRO A 51 10.99 -13.71 17.40
C PRO A 51 11.70 -12.42 17.81
N GLY A 52 11.01 -11.55 18.56
CA GLY A 52 11.55 -10.25 19.00
C GLY A 52 11.72 -9.20 17.92
N GLY A 53 11.32 -9.48 16.67
CA GLY A 53 11.37 -8.51 15.58
C GLY A 53 10.41 -7.33 15.81
N PRO A 54 10.74 -6.12 15.29
CA PRO A 54 9.91 -4.94 15.45
C PRO A 54 8.61 -5.07 14.65
N ASN A 55 7.55 -4.42 15.11
CA ASN A 55 6.34 -4.24 14.31
C ASN A 55 6.51 -3.02 13.41
N ALA A 56 6.06 -3.12 12.16
CA ALA A 56 6.13 -2.02 11.18
C ALA A 56 5.34 -0.78 11.66
N ARG A 57 4.28 -0.99 12.44
CA ARG A 57 3.52 0.08 13.06
C ARG A 57 2.88 -0.40 14.36
N THR A 58 2.92 0.45 15.37
CA THR A 58 2.35 0.18 16.68
C THR A 58 1.48 1.36 17.16
N MET A 59 0.56 1.10 18.06
CA MET A 59 -0.14 2.10 18.85
C MET A 59 -0.13 1.71 20.31
N GLN A 60 -0.30 2.67 21.20
CA GLN A 60 -0.58 2.39 22.61
C GLN A 60 -2.09 2.28 22.80
N THR A 61 -2.54 1.23 23.50
CA THR A 61 -3.92 1.11 23.95
C THR A 61 -4.18 2.05 25.13
N GLU A 62 -5.45 2.20 25.52
CA GLU A 62 -5.82 2.99 26.71
C GLU A 62 -5.19 2.45 27.99
N GLU A 63 -4.88 1.14 28.03
CA GLU A 63 -4.17 0.48 29.13
C GLU A 63 -2.64 0.66 29.06
N GLY A 64 -2.12 1.36 28.06
CA GLY A 64 -0.69 1.60 27.89
C GLY A 64 0.08 0.44 27.24
N THR A 65 -0.59 -0.56 26.71
CA THR A 65 0.03 -1.66 25.98
C THR A 65 0.32 -1.23 24.54
N THR A 66 1.50 -1.55 24.03
CA THR A 66 1.85 -1.31 22.64
C THR A 66 1.38 -2.49 21.78
N VAL A 67 0.60 -2.23 20.74
CA VAL A 67 0.06 -3.23 19.83
C VAL A 67 0.30 -2.83 18.37
N GLY A 68 0.37 -3.82 17.47
CA GLY A 68 0.41 -3.57 16.03
C GLY A 68 -0.92 -3.01 15.51
N VAL A 69 -0.90 -2.14 14.51
CA VAL A 69 -2.10 -1.49 13.97
C VAL A 69 -2.25 -1.75 12.48
N ASN A 70 -3.44 -2.22 12.10
CA ASN A 70 -3.88 -2.12 10.71
C ASN A 70 -4.39 -0.70 10.43
N THR A 71 -3.53 0.12 9.85
CA THR A 71 -3.80 1.54 9.62
C THR A 71 -4.88 1.82 8.58
N THR A 72 -5.16 0.88 7.69
CA THR A 72 -6.22 1.02 6.68
C THR A 72 -7.59 0.85 7.30
N LEU A 73 -7.72 0.01 8.32
CA LEU A 73 -8.98 -0.33 8.96
C LEU A 73 -9.13 0.27 10.37
N GLY A 74 -8.05 0.86 10.94
CA GLY A 74 -8.03 1.36 12.31
C GLY A 74 -8.27 0.27 13.36
N ARG A 75 -7.93 -0.98 13.03
CA ARG A 75 -8.12 -2.14 13.92
C ARG A 75 -6.78 -2.61 14.44
N GLU A 76 -6.76 -3.09 15.68
CA GLU A 76 -5.67 -3.90 16.17
C GLU A 76 -5.43 -5.07 15.21
N MET A 77 -4.18 -5.25 14.84
CA MET A 77 -3.77 -6.48 14.15
C MET A 77 -3.46 -7.51 15.23
N GLY A 78 -4.04 -8.69 15.09
CA GLY A 78 -3.51 -9.85 15.78
C GLY A 78 -2.02 -9.95 15.44
N GLU A 79 -1.19 -10.02 16.47
CA GLU A 79 0.25 -10.12 16.26
C GLU A 79 0.57 -11.51 15.73
N ILE A 80 1.00 -11.59 14.47
CA ILE A 80 1.54 -12.82 13.90
C ILE A 80 3.04 -12.72 14.05
N LYS A 81 3.61 -13.59 14.91
CA LYS A 81 5.04 -13.73 15.10
C LYS A 81 5.41 -15.21 15.03
N TRP A 82 6.55 -15.47 14.44
CA TRP A 82 7.16 -16.78 14.52
C TRP A 82 7.77 -17.00 15.92
N THR A 83 7.78 -18.23 16.36
CA THR A 83 8.47 -18.66 17.56
C THR A 83 9.87 -19.15 17.23
N ASP A 84 10.73 -19.30 18.26
CA ASP A 84 12.06 -19.90 18.09
C ASP A 84 11.96 -21.33 17.53
N ALA A 85 10.88 -22.05 17.82
CA ALA A 85 10.63 -23.39 17.29
C ALA A 85 10.33 -23.35 15.79
N ASP A 86 9.56 -22.36 15.32
CA ASP A 86 9.21 -22.22 13.88
C ASP A 86 10.43 -21.94 13.01
N VAL A 87 11.42 -21.23 13.55
CA VAL A 87 12.64 -20.86 12.81
C VAL A 87 13.83 -21.76 13.07
N ALA A 88 13.68 -22.75 13.96
CA ALA A 88 14.76 -23.66 14.33
C ALA A 88 15.27 -24.47 13.11
N GLY A 89 16.57 -24.37 12.84
CA GLY A 89 17.22 -25.09 11.75
C GLY A 89 17.05 -24.50 10.35
N LEU A 90 16.33 -23.38 10.23
CA LEU A 90 16.21 -22.65 8.95
C LEU A 90 17.46 -21.82 8.66
N ALA A 91 17.86 -21.76 7.40
CA ALA A 91 18.88 -20.83 6.95
C ALA A 91 18.37 -19.38 6.96
N PRO A 92 19.26 -18.37 6.99
CA PRO A 92 18.85 -16.97 6.86
C PRO A 92 18.05 -16.75 5.58
N GLY A 93 16.86 -16.12 5.69
CA GLY A 93 15.96 -15.85 4.57
C GLY A 93 15.00 -16.99 4.22
N GLU A 94 15.11 -18.17 4.85
CA GLU A 94 14.11 -19.22 4.71
C GLU A 94 12.84 -18.93 5.50
N ILE A 95 11.72 -19.39 4.97
CA ILE A 95 10.37 -19.23 5.50
C ILE A 95 9.94 -20.59 6.11
N PRO A 96 9.46 -20.62 7.37
CA PRO A 96 8.88 -21.84 7.92
C PRO A 96 7.58 -22.23 7.19
N MET A 97 7.39 -23.51 6.89
CA MET A 97 6.17 -23.99 6.21
C MET A 97 4.96 -24.06 7.15
N GLU A 98 5.17 -24.38 8.40
CA GLU A 98 4.11 -24.64 9.40
C GLU A 98 3.91 -23.46 10.38
N ALA A 99 4.48 -22.29 10.07
CA ALA A 99 4.34 -21.14 10.95
C ALA A 99 2.93 -20.54 10.88
N PRO A 100 2.49 -19.83 11.95
CA PRO A 100 1.19 -19.17 11.95
C PRO A 100 0.99 -18.23 10.76
N ALA A 101 -0.16 -18.32 10.12
CA ALA A 101 -0.55 -17.47 8.99
C ALA A 101 -1.79 -16.64 9.32
N GLY A 102 -1.94 -15.48 8.66
CA GLY A 102 -3.11 -14.62 8.80
C GLY A 102 -4.36 -15.16 8.13
N ALA A 103 -4.18 -16.05 7.15
CA ALA A 103 -5.25 -16.80 6.50
C ALA A 103 -4.70 -18.14 6.03
N GLU A 104 -5.50 -19.18 6.20
CA GLU A 104 -5.18 -20.54 5.78
C GLU A 104 -6.28 -21.05 4.87
N TRP A 105 -5.89 -21.86 3.90
CA TRP A 105 -6.80 -22.52 2.99
C TRP A 105 -6.29 -23.90 2.64
N GLU A 106 -7.14 -24.89 2.73
CA GLU A 106 -6.81 -26.28 2.48
C GLU A 106 -7.86 -26.93 1.54
N TYR A 107 -7.39 -27.80 0.67
CA TYR A 107 -8.24 -28.56 -0.23
C TYR A 107 -7.64 -29.94 -0.50
N GLY A 108 -8.45 -30.99 -0.36
CA GLY A 108 -8.06 -32.37 -0.62
C GLY A 108 -7.24 -32.98 0.51
N ASP A 109 -6.38 -33.94 0.16
CA ASP A 109 -5.47 -34.64 1.08
C ASP A 109 -4.01 -34.39 0.64
N LEU A 110 -3.35 -33.47 1.32
CA LEU A 110 -2.01 -33.05 1.00
C LEU A 110 -0.98 -34.19 1.16
N ALA A 111 -1.12 -34.99 2.23
CA ALA A 111 -0.22 -36.09 2.51
C ALA A 111 -0.32 -37.21 1.44
N ALA A 112 -1.53 -37.58 1.07
CA ALA A 112 -1.78 -38.51 -0.02
C ALA A 112 -1.23 -37.99 -1.36
N GLY A 113 -1.43 -36.71 -1.67
CA GLY A 113 -0.92 -36.09 -2.87
C GLY A 113 0.62 -36.08 -2.95
N PHE A 114 1.33 -35.83 -1.86
CA PHE A 114 2.78 -35.95 -1.84
C PHE A 114 3.26 -37.40 -1.91
N ALA A 115 2.53 -38.34 -1.33
CA ALA A 115 2.84 -39.77 -1.45
C ALA A 115 2.71 -40.31 -2.88
N GLU A 116 1.85 -39.71 -3.70
CA GLU A 116 1.68 -40.04 -5.12
C GLU A 116 2.72 -39.39 -6.04
N ALA A 117 3.51 -38.45 -5.56
CA ALA A 117 4.46 -37.70 -6.36
C ALA A 117 5.68 -38.54 -6.74
N ASP A 118 6.08 -38.51 -8.01
CA ASP A 118 7.37 -39.06 -8.46
C ASP A 118 8.53 -38.11 -8.21
N VAL A 119 8.24 -36.80 -8.11
CA VAL A 119 9.21 -35.74 -7.87
C VAL A 119 8.59 -34.73 -6.89
N ILE A 120 9.35 -34.35 -5.90
CA ILE A 120 9.03 -33.26 -4.98
C ILE A 120 10.09 -32.19 -5.13
N ILE A 121 9.63 -30.95 -5.34
CA ILE A 121 10.48 -29.76 -5.41
C ILE A 121 10.07 -28.84 -4.24
N GLU A 122 11.06 -28.33 -3.53
CA GLU A 122 10.85 -27.37 -2.45
C GLU A 122 11.81 -26.20 -2.65
N GLU A 123 11.25 -24.98 -2.76
CA GLU A 123 11.98 -23.77 -3.10
C GLU A 123 11.47 -22.55 -2.37
N ASN A 124 12.37 -21.61 -2.07
CA ASN A 124 12.01 -20.26 -1.65
C ASN A 124 11.94 -19.36 -2.89
N SER A 125 10.85 -18.63 -3.03
CA SER A 125 10.61 -17.69 -4.11
C SER A 125 10.47 -16.28 -3.58
N TYR A 126 11.06 -15.32 -4.27
CA TYR A 126 10.96 -13.90 -3.95
C TYR A 126 10.47 -13.12 -5.17
N PHE A 127 9.43 -12.35 -4.98
CA PHE A 127 8.92 -11.40 -5.95
C PHE A 127 8.99 -10.00 -5.37
N GLN A 128 9.78 -9.13 -5.98
CA GLN A 128 9.97 -7.76 -5.54
C GLN A 128 8.72 -6.91 -5.75
N SER A 129 8.45 -5.98 -4.84
CA SER A 129 7.44 -4.94 -5.01
C SER A 129 7.72 -4.09 -6.26
N LEU A 130 6.68 -3.83 -7.05
CA LEU A 130 6.77 -3.08 -8.31
C LEU A 130 5.76 -1.94 -8.35
N SER A 131 6.23 -0.73 -8.64
CA SER A 131 5.36 0.40 -8.97
C SER A 131 4.70 0.19 -10.34
N HIS A 132 3.47 0.67 -10.50
CA HIS A 132 2.70 0.52 -11.74
C HIS A 132 3.22 1.38 -12.91
N GLN A 133 3.97 2.42 -12.63
CA GLN A 133 4.64 3.31 -13.61
C GLN A 133 3.76 3.74 -14.81
N PRO A 134 2.52 4.25 -14.62
CA PRO A 134 1.75 4.75 -15.73
C PRO A 134 2.46 5.94 -16.39
N LEU A 135 2.41 6.07 -17.71
CA LEU A 135 3.04 7.19 -18.42
C LEU A 135 2.50 8.54 -17.94
N GLU A 136 1.19 8.64 -17.77
CA GLU A 136 0.58 9.77 -17.08
C GLU A 136 0.73 9.59 -15.57
N SER A 137 1.51 10.45 -14.91
CA SER A 137 1.52 10.53 -13.45
C SER A 137 0.18 11.03 -12.91
N ARG A 138 -0.10 10.80 -11.62
CA ARG A 138 -1.33 11.29 -10.98
C ARG A 138 -1.42 12.80 -11.07
N THR A 139 -2.53 13.28 -11.62
CA THR A 139 -2.82 14.70 -11.73
C THR A 139 -4.25 14.93 -11.28
N THR A 140 -4.48 15.97 -10.52
CA THR A 140 -5.83 16.39 -10.14
C THR A 140 -5.93 17.90 -10.18
N MET A 141 -6.95 18.40 -10.86
CA MET A 141 -7.40 19.78 -10.75
C MET A 141 -8.74 19.80 -10.02
N ALA A 142 -8.95 20.78 -9.14
CA ALA A 142 -10.20 20.96 -8.43
C ALA A 142 -10.57 22.43 -8.29
N TYR A 143 -11.88 22.72 -8.35
CA TYR A 143 -12.46 24.02 -8.01
C TYR A 143 -13.88 23.86 -7.48
N TRP A 144 -14.41 24.92 -6.87
CA TRP A 144 -15.74 24.95 -6.27
C TRP A 144 -16.61 26.00 -6.94
N GLU A 145 -17.81 25.62 -7.32
CA GLU A 145 -18.80 26.51 -7.92
C GLU A 145 -20.22 26.07 -7.53
N GLY A 146 -21.08 27.01 -7.14
CA GLY A 146 -22.48 26.74 -6.79
C GLY A 146 -22.65 25.71 -5.68
N GLY A 147 -21.71 25.60 -4.74
CA GLY A 147 -21.71 24.61 -3.65
C GLY A 147 -21.23 23.22 -4.06
N LYS A 148 -20.88 23.02 -5.34
CA LYS A 148 -20.40 21.73 -5.85
C LYS A 148 -18.90 21.74 -6.04
N LEU A 149 -18.30 20.54 -5.87
CA LEU A 149 -16.92 20.26 -6.23
C LEU A 149 -16.83 19.83 -7.69
N PHE A 150 -16.10 20.56 -8.49
CA PHE A 150 -15.65 20.14 -9.83
C PHE A 150 -14.24 19.58 -9.70
N VAL A 151 -14.04 18.34 -10.11
CA VAL A 151 -12.76 17.66 -9.99
C VAL A 151 -12.41 16.90 -11.27
N TYR A 152 -11.16 17.11 -11.74
CA TYR A 152 -10.56 16.48 -12.91
C TYR A 152 -9.39 15.60 -12.49
N PRO A 153 -9.66 14.38 -12.02
CA PRO A 153 -8.62 13.46 -11.56
C PRO A 153 -8.18 12.55 -12.69
N SER A 154 -6.93 12.08 -12.64
CA SER A 154 -6.48 10.97 -13.48
C SER A 154 -6.91 9.64 -12.84
N VAL A 155 -8.05 9.08 -13.23
CA VAL A 155 -8.62 7.84 -12.64
C VAL A 155 -9.07 6.84 -13.69
N GLN A 156 -9.03 5.55 -13.35
CA GLN A 156 -9.47 4.46 -14.23
C GLN A 156 -10.98 4.20 -14.17
N SER A 157 -11.66 4.62 -13.09
CA SER A 157 -13.09 4.43 -12.90
C SER A 157 -13.71 5.66 -12.24
N THR A 158 -14.49 6.40 -13.00
CA THR A 158 -15.23 7.56 -12.49
C THR A 158 -16.24 7.16 -11.42
N ALA A 159 -16.99 6.08 -11.65
CA ALA A 159 -17.97 5.57 -10.69
C ALA A 159 -17.36 5.23 -9.33
N ARG A 160 -16.16 4.62 -9.30
CA ARG A 160 -15.47 4.27 -8.07
C ARG A 160 -14.76 5.46 -7.42
N ALA A 161 -14.52 6.54 -8.14
CA ALA A 161 -13.78 7.69 -7.65
C ALA A 161 -14.68 8.75 -7.00
N VAL A 162 -15.96 8.88 -7.37
CA VAL A 162 -16.88 9.88 -6.83
C VAL A 162 -16.99 9.81 -5.30
N GLY A 163 -17.22 8.63 -4.73
CA GLY A 163 -17.33 8.45 -3.29
C GLY A 163 -16.06 8.87 -2.51
N PRO A 164 -14.85 8.43 -2.91
CA PRO A 164 -13.61 8.94 -2.33
C PRO A 164 -13.45 10.45 -2.43
N MET A 165 -13.73 11.06 -3.59
CA MET A 165 -13.62 12.52 -3.77
C MET A 165 -14.59 13.28 -2.85
N ALA A 166 -15.82 12.79 -2.70
CA ALA A 166 -16.79 13.34 -1.77
C ALA A 166 -16.28 13.28 -0.31
N ARG A 167 -15.71 12.14 0.10
CA ARG A 167 -15.11 12.01 1.45
C ARG A 167 -13.94 12.97 1.66
N TYR A 168 -13.07 13.15 0.66
CA TYR A 168 -11.95 14.09 0.74
C TYR A 168 -12.43 15.54 0.88
N ALA A 169 -13.54 15.88 0.24
CA ALA A 169 -14.14 17.20 0.25
C ALA A 169 -15.02 17.47 1.49
N GLY A 170 -15.47 16.40 2.17
CA GLY A 170 -16.44 16.48 3.26
C GLY A 170 -17.84 16.90 2.77
N ILE A 171 -18.31 16.33 1.65
CA ILE A 171 -19.61 16.61 1.02
C ILE A 171 -20.30 15.31 0.58
N GLU A 172 -21.55 15.42 0.14
CA GLU A 172 -22.29 14.31 -0.42
C GLU A 172 -21.79 13.96 -1.85
N PRO A 173 -21.84 12.69 -2.26
CA PRO A 173 -21.47 12.27 -3.62
C PRO A 173 -22.22 12.98 -4.74
N SER A 174 -23.47 13.40 -4.50
CA SER A 174 -24.31 14.18 -5.44
C SER A 174 -23.79 15.58 -5.73
N ASP A 175 -22.91 16.11 -4.87
CA ASP A 175 -22.31 17.42 -5.00
C ASP A 175 -20.92 17.37 -5.68
N VAL A 176 -20.49 16.18 -6.12
CA VAL A 176 -19.26 15.99 -6.87
C VAL A 176 -19.56 15.92 -8.38
N VAL A 177 -18.96 16.81 -9.13
CA VAL A 177 -18.91 16.78 -10.59
C VAL A 177 -17.53 16.29 -10.99
N LEU A 178 -17.41 14.99 -11.30
CA LEU A 178 -16.15 14.36 -11.67
C LEU A 178 -16.06 14.28 -13.21
N ILE A 179 -15.01 14.86 -13.76
CA ILE A 179 -14.75 14.93 -15.19
C ILE A 179 -13.42 14.24 -15.48
N ASN A 180 -13.46 13.18 -16.28
CA ASN A 180 -12.26 12.42 -16.66
C ASN A 180 -12.44 11.92 -18.09
N GLU A 181 -12.04 12.74 -19.05
CA GLU A 181 -12.17 12.44 -20.49
C GLU A 181 -11.07 11.49 -20.98
N PHE A 182 -9.86 11.63 -20.43
CA PHE A 182 -8.69 10.87 -20.85
C PHE A 182 -7.92 10.35 -19.62
N THR A 183 -7.36 9.16 -19.76
CA THR A 183 -6.49 8.56 -18.74
C THR A 183 -5.32 7.87 -19.41
N GLY A 184 -4.11 8.34 -19.15
CA GLY A 184 -2.85 7.84 -19.71
C GLY A 184 -2.29 6.62 -18.99
N GLY A 185 -3.16 5.67 -18.62
CA GLY A 185 -2.81 4.44 -17.93
C GLY A 185 -2.94 4.52 -16.41
N GLY A 186 -3.08 3.38 -15.79
CA GLY A 186 -3.20 3.26 -14.33
C GLY A 186 -2.86 1.85 -13.82
N PHE A 187 -3.11 0.80 -14.62
CA PHE A 187 -2.74 -0.60 -14.35
C PHE A 187 -3.17 -1.13 -12.97
N GLY A 188 -4.27 -0.58 -12.43
CA GLY A 188 -4.79 -0.89 -11.10
C GLY A 188 -4.48 0.17 -10.02
N SER A 189 -3.53 1.08 -10.24
CA SER A 189 -3.14 2.06 -9.23
C SER A 189 -4.06 3.27 -9.12
N LYS A 190 -4.91 3.51 -10.14
CA LYS A 190 -5.80 4.67 -10.21
C LYS A 190 -7.29 4.30 -10.22
N ILE A 191 -7.68 3.11 -9.74
CA ILE A 191 -9.04 2.58 -9.88
C ILE A 191 -10.08 3.45 -9.19
N SER A 192 -9.87 3.82 -7.93
CA SER A 192 -10.90 4.42 -7.07
C SER A 192 -10.57 5.83 -6.56
N GLY A 193 -9.75 6.56 -7.28
CA GLY A 193 -9.14 7.77 -6.75
C GLY A 193 -7.94 7.46 -5.85
N TYR A 194 -7.28 8.48 -5.39
CA TYR A 194 -6.05 8.37 -4.61
C TYR A 194 -6.01 9.48 -3.54
N PRO A 195 -5.40 9.22 -2.37
CA PRO A 195 -5.42 10.18 -1.25
C PRO A 195 -4.87 11.56 -1.60
N GLN A 196 -3.87 11.63 -2.47
CA GLN A 196 -3.23 12.88 -2.87
C GLN A 196 -4.20 13.84 -3.59
N ALA A 197 -5.30 13.33 -4.20
CA ALA A 197 -6.33 14.16 -4.79
C ALA A 197 -7.04 15.05 -3.74
N GLN A 198 -6.98 14.69 -2.46
CA GLN A 198 -7.50 15.53 -1.37
C GLN A 198 -6.78 16.90 -1.30
N ILE A 199 -5.51 16.94 -1.65
CA ILE A 199 -4.67 18.15 -1.56
C ILE A 199 -5.26 19.29 -2.42
N PRO A 200 -5.39 19.17 -3.75
CA PRO A 200 -5.97 20.25 -4.57
C PRO A 200 -7.44 20.51 -4.23
N ILE A 201 -8.22 19.51 -3.82
CA ILE A 201 -9.60 19.68 -3.39
C ILE A 201 -9.70 20.62 -2.18
N LEU A 202 -8.89 20.38 -1.15
CA LEU A 202 -8.91 21.20 0.07
C LEU A 202 -8.26 22.58 -0.13
N LEU A 203 -7.16 22.64 -0.89
CA LEU A 203 -6.52 23.92 -1.20
C LEU A 203 -7.44 24.81 -2.03
N SER A 204 -8.11 24.28 -3.06
CA SER A 204 -9.07 25.05 -3.87
C SER A 204 -10.25 25.58 -3.02
N LYS A 205 -10.74 24.79 -2.06
CA LYS A 205 -11.76 25.23 -1.11
C LYS A 205 -11.25 26.36 -0.23
N LYS A 206 -10.02 26.23 0.26
CA LYS A 206 -9.40 27.22 1.16
C LYS A 206 -9.16 28.57 0.51
N ILE A 207 -8.69 28.58 -0.76
CA ILE A 207 -8.31 29.81 -1.45
C ILE A 207 -9.41 30.38 -2.36
N GLY A 208 -10.51 29.62 -2.58
CA GLY A 208 -11.61 30.03 -3.46
C GLY A 208 -11.22 30.14 -4.94
N LYS A 209 -10.20 29.39 -5.38
CA LYS A 209 -9.68 29.38 -6.77
C LYS A 209 -9.39 27.95 -7.24
N PRO A 210 -9.38 27.69 -8.55
CA PRO A 210 -8.93 26.42 -9.08
C PRO A 210 -7.50 26.11 -8.64
N VAL A 211 -7.26 24.86 -8.24
CA VAL A 211 -5.93 24.33 -7.90
C VAL A 211 -5.68 23.08 -8.71
N MET A 212 -4.55 23.05 -9.39
CA MET A 212 -4.06 21.87 -10.10
C MET A 212 -2.79 21.38 -9.42
N MET A 213 -2.75 20.09 -9.11
CA MET A 213 -1.56 19.42 -8.63
C MET A 213 -1.16 18.35 -9.64
N ARG A 214 0.02 18.51 -10.20
CA ARG A 214 0.68 17.53 -11.05
C ARG A 214 1.76 16.83 -10.25
N VAL A 215 1.68 15.52 -10.16
CA VAL A 215 2.67 14.70 -9.49
C VAL A 215 3.86 14.50 -10.42
N THR A 216 5.07 14.71 -9.93
CA THR A 216 6.29 14.44 -10.70
C THR A 216 6.48 12.93 -10.90
N ARG A 217 7.35 12.53 -11.83
CA ARG A 217 7.67 11.11 -12.03
C ARG A 217 8.34 10.48 -10.80
N ARG A 218 9.18 11.25 -10.12
CA ARG A 218 9.80 10.81 -8.86
C ARG A 218 8.73 10.53 -7.81
N ASP A 219 7.83 11.47 -7.58
CA ASP A 219 6.79 11.33 -6.58
C ASP A 219 5.81 10.18 -6.92
N GLU A 220 5.45 10.01 -8.22
CA GLU A 220 4.64 8.88 -8.67
C GLU A 220 5.28 7.53 -8.31
N THR A 221 6.61 7.44 -8.38
CA THR A 221 7.36 6.25 -7.99
C THR A 221 7.37 6.03 -6.49
N MET A 222 7.49 7.12 -5.71
CA MET A 222 7.64 7.04 -4.26
C MET A 222 6.31 6.79 -3.53
N PHE A 223 5.27 7.52 -3.86
CA PHE A 223 3.96 7.37 -3.19
C PHE A 223 2.86 6.74 -4.04
N GLY A 224 3.12 6.44 -5.30
CA GLY A 224 2.21 5.67 -6.14
C GLY A 224 1.95 4.30 -5.52
N LYS A 225 0.75 3.75 -5.78
CA LYS A 225 0.50 2.37 -5.39
C LYS A 225 1.50 1.44 -6.07
N ALA A 226 1.94 0.41 -5.34
CA ALA A 226 2.76 -0.66 -5.88
C ALA A 226 1.98 -1.98 -5.84
N ARG A 227 2.41 -2.94 -6.61
CA ARG A 227 2.12 -4.35 -6.36
C ARG A 227 3.00 -4.79 -5.21
N PRO A 228 2.44 -5.38 -4.15
CA PRO A 228 3.24 -5.81 -3.01
C PRO A 228 4.29 -6.84 -3.42
N GLY A 229 5.43 -6.82 -2.78
CA GLY A 229 6.39 -7.91 -2.83
C GLY A 229 5.81 -9.15 -2.16
N VAL A 230 6.28 -10.31 -2.55
CA VAL A 230 5.91 -11.59 -1.94
C VAL A 230 7.14 -12.44 -1.75
N GLN A 231 7.30 -12.96 -0.55
CA GLN A 231 8.27 -14.02 -0.24
C GLN A 231 7.47 -15.29 0.03
N ALA A 232 7.86 -16.39 -0.56
CA ALA A 232 7.11 -17.63 -0.40
C ALA A 232 8.03 -18.84 -0.35
N ARG A 233 7.71 -19.81 0.50
CA ARG A 233 8.22 -21.17 0.43
C ARG A 233 7.17 -22.04 -0.23
N ILE A 234 7.56 -22.77 -1.24
CA ILE A 234 6.67 -23.58 -2.08
C ILE A 234 7.20 -25.01 -2.09
N LYS A 235 6.32 -25.96 -1.79
CA LYS A 235 6.58 -27.38 -1.93
C LYS A 235 5.59 -27.96 -2.93
N LEU A 236 6.11 -28.56 -4.00
CA LEU A 236 5.32 -29.04 -5.13
C LEU A 236 5.63 -30.52 -5.40
N GLY A 237 4.57 -31.35 -5.35
CA GLY A 237 4.62 -32.75 -5.74
C GLY A 237 4.09 -32.93 -7.17
N MET A 238 4.84 -33.66 -8.02
CA MET A 238 4.47 -33.90 -9.40
C MET A 238 4.72 -35.36 -9.82
N ARG A 239 3.92 -35.86 -10.75
CA ARG A 239 4.20 -37.08 -11.50
C ARG A 239 5.11 -36.79 -12.70
N ARG A 240 5.78 -37.80 -13.22
CA ARG A 240 6.65 -37.68 -14.39
C ARG A 240 5.92 -37.26 -15.67
N ASP A 241 4.60 -37.45 -15.72
CA ASP A 241 3.75 -36.97 -16.83
C ASP A 241 3.41 -35.48 -16.74
N GLY A 242 3.91 -34.77 -15.70
CA GLY A 242 3.69 -33.35 -15.47
C GLY A 242 2.43 -33.04 -14.66
N ARG A 243 1.68 -34.02 -14.17
CA ARG A 243 0.53 -33.78 -13.32
C ARG A 243 0.97 -33.38 -11.92
N ILE A 244 0.48 -32.25 -11.43
CA ILE A 244 0.63 -31.81 -10.04
C ILE A 244 -0.25 -32.68 -9.16
N THR A 245 0.30 -33.27 -8.10
CA THR A 245 -0.40 -34.12 -7.12
C THR A 245 -0.61 -33.44 -5.80
N ALA A 246 0.32 -32.55 -5.39
CA ALA A 246 0.22 -31.77 -4.17
C ALA A 246 0.94 -30.43 -4.34
N MET A 247 0.46 -29.41 -3.63
CA MET A 247 1.12 -28.11 -3.53
C MET A 247 0.86 -27.54 -2.14
N GLU A 248 1.93 -27.10 -1.49
CA GLU A 248 1.91 -26.40 -0.22
C GLU A 248 2.66 -25.09 -0.38
N ILE A 249 2.07 -23.99 0.05
CA ILE A 249 2.65 -22.65 -0.07
C ILE A 249 2.48 -21.91 1.24
N HIS A 250 3.57 -21.39 1.79
CA HIS A 250 3.54 -20.37 2.82
C HIS A 250 4.03 -19.05 2.20
N ALA A 251 3.15 -18.04 2.13
CA ALA A 251 3.45 -16.78 1.45
C ALA A 251 3.30 -15.60 2.40
N ILE A 252 4.27 -14.69 2.34
CA ILE A 252 4.32 -13.46 3.12
C ILE A 252 4.29 -12.28 2.15
N GLY A 253 3.25 -11.47 2.27
CA GLY A 253 3.09 -10.26 1.47
C GLY A 253 3.74 -9.06 2.15
N ASP A 254 4.52 -8.30 1.40
CA ASP A 254 5.00 -6.99 1.81
C ASP A 254 3.90 -5.95 1.60
N GLY A 255 3.12 -5.70 2.62
CA GLY A 255 2.02 -4.73 2.61
C GLY A 255 2.46 -3.28 2.81
N GLY A 256 3.74 -3.04 3.11
CA GLY A 256 4.26 -1.73 3.48
C GLY A 256 3.63 -1.20 4.78
N PRO A 257 3.81 0.09 5.09
CA PRO A 257 3.40 0.67 6.37
C PRO A 257 1.87 0.76 6.56
N TYR A 258 1.09 0.53 5.52
CA TYR A 258 -0.36 0.64 5.54
C TYR A 258 -1.09 -0.72 5.45
N GLY A 259 -0.38 -1.82 5.51
CA GLY A 259 -0.92 -3.17 5.60
C GLY A 259 -2.19 -3.40 4.77
N ARG A 260 -2.02 -3.79 3.52
CA ARG A 260 -3.07 -4.48 2.77
C ARG A 260 -2.55 -5.86 2.43
N SER A 261 -3.02 -6.80 3.19
CA SER A 261 -2.96 -8.19 2.78
C SER A 261 -3.95 -8.44 1.65
#